data_952e1a9145d322313771c30696a37b69
#
_entry.id   952e1a9145d322313771c30696a37b69
#
_cell.length_a   1.000
_cell.length_b   1.000
_cell.length_c   1.000
_cell.angle_alpha   90.00
_cell.angle_beta   90.00
_cell.angle_gamma   90.00
#
_symmetry.space_group_name_H-M   'P 1'
#
loop_
_entity.id
_entity.type
_entity.pdbx_description
1 polymer ?
#
loop_
_entity_poly.entity_id
_entity_poly.type
_entity_poly.pdbx_seq_one_letter_code
_entity_poly.pdbx_strand_id
1 'polypeptide(L)'
;MPYYYGFDWTYIILVLPCLILSLWASSTVNSTFKRYSTQYAARGITGADAAQRVLSHNGVYGVRIERVSGNLTDHFDPKTNVIRLSDNVYGSTSTAAIGVACHEAGHAVQYAKHYAPIKVRAAIIPITNFGSKLAMPLILLGLLFSFLGNLSYTLVYLGIACFGLSLVFQLVTLPVEFNASRRAVQAIKESGMLTNQELIGAKKTLKAAAMTYVAATAVALAQLLRLILLFGGRRRRN
;
A
#
# COMPACT_ATOMS: atom_id res chain seq x y z
N MET A 1 25.02 20.99 -25.74
CA MET A 1 24.66 21.20 -24.32
C MET A 1 25.73 20.54 -23.48
N PRO A 2 26.35 21.20 -22.50
CA PRO A 2 27.25 20.50 -21.60
C PRO A 2 26.40 19.55 -20.77
N TYR A 3 26.57 18.25 -20.97
CA TYR A 3 26.21 17.26 -19.97
C TYR A 3 27.10 17.54 -18.76
N TYR A 4 26.56 18.24 -17.78
CA TYR A 4 27.14 18.23 -16.46
C TYR A 4 27.07 16.78 -15.99
N TYR A 5 28.18 16.09 -16.02
CA TYR A 5 28.44 14.91 -15.22
C TYR A 5 28.48 15.34 -13.75
N GLY A 6 27.42 15.92 -13.28
CA GLY A 6 27.26 16.41 -11.92
C GLY A 6 26.36 15.43 -11.19
N PHE A 7 26.74 15.18 -9.99
CA PHE A 7 25.99 14.41 -9.00
C PHE A 7 24.55 14.93 -8.95
N ASP A 8 23.55 14.05 -9.05
CA ASP A 8 22.13 14.43 -9.03
C ASP A 8 21.71 14.75 -7.58
N TRP A 9 21.98 15.97 -7.16
CA TRP A 9 21.63 16.45 -5.83
C TRP A 9 20.12 16.36 -5.55
N THR A 10 19.27 16.47 -6.56
CA THR A 10 17.82 16.35 -6.39
C THR A 10 17.43 14.92 -5.99
N TYR A 11 18.13 13.92 -6.51
CA TYR A 11 17.92 12.53 -6.10
C TYR A 11 18.30 12.32 -4.63
N ILE A 12 19.47 12.85 -4.22
CA ILE A 12 19.97 12.68 -2.85
C ILE A 12 19.10 13.39 -1.83
N ILE A 13 18.69 14.62 -2.15
CA ILE A 13 17.93 15.43 -1.19
C ILE A 13 16.46 14.99 -1.13
N LEU A 14 15.83 14.65 -2.25
CA LEU A 14 14.41 14.35 -2.32
C LEU A 14 14.11 12.85 -2.20
N VAL A 15 14.79 12.03 -3.01
CA VAL A 15 14.39 10.62 -3.18
C VAL A 15 15.06 9.72 -2.16
N LEU A 16 16.36 9.90 -1.93
CA LEU A 16 17.13 9.02 -1.04
C LEU A 16 16.56 8.98 0.40
N PRO A 17 16.18 10.08 1.06
CA PRO A 17 15.58 10.03 2.39
C PRO A 17 14.25 9.25 2.40
N CYS A 18 13.44 9.38 1.34
CA CYS A 18 12.18 8.65 1.21
C CYS A 18 12.42 7.15 0.97
N LEU A 19 13.47 6.77 0.24
CA LEU A 19 13.88 5.37 0.08
C LEU A 19 14.35 4.76 1.41
N ILE A 20 15.15 5.49 2.18
CA ILE A 20 15.58 5.08 3.53
C ILE A 20 14.35 4.87 4.42
N LEU A 21 13.39 5.81 4.39
CA LEU A 21 12.11 5.66 5.09
C LEU A 21 11.36 4.41 4.65
N SER A 22 11.33 4.10 3.35
CA SER A 22 10.65 2.91 2.81
C SER A 22 11.32 1.62 3.28
N LEU A 23 12.64 1.56 3.27
CA LEU A 23 13.40 0.42 3.79
C LEU A 23 13.19 0.23 5.30
N TRP A 24 13.21 1.32 6.06
CA TRP A 24 12.91 1.29 7.49
C TRP A 24 11.48 0.82 7.77
N ALA A 25 10.49 1.33 7.03
CA ALA A 25 9.09 0.91 7.18
C ALA A 25 8.93 -0.59 6.88
N SER A 26 9.53 -1.08 5.80
CA SER A 26 9.50 -2.49 5.41
C SER A 26 10.17 -3.40 6.47
N SER A 27 11.33 -3.00 6.98
CA SER A 27 12.01 -3.70 8.07
C SER A 27 11.17 -3.71 9.37
N THR A 28 10.51 -2.58 9.66
CA THR A 28 9.66 -2.42 10.84
C THR A 28 8.43 -3.33 10.78
N VAL A 29 7.81 -3.51 9.60
CA VAL A 29 6.69 -4.47 9.43
C VAL A 29 7.14 -5.87 9.78
N ASN A 30 8.23 -6.33 9.17
CA ASN A 30 8.74 -7.69 9.37
C ASN A 30 9.12 -7.95 10.84
N SER A 31 9.85 -7.03 11.47
CA SER A 31 10.27 -7.16 12.86
C SER A 31 9.08 -7.09 13.84
N THR A 32 8.11 -6.20 13.57
CA THR A 32 6.90 -6.07 14.37
C THR A 32 6.02 -7.32 14.24
N PHE A 33 5.79 -7.80 13.01
CA PHE A 33 5.06 -9.03 12.77
C PHE A 33 5.72 -10.20 13.49
N LYS A 34 7.04 -10.41 13.32
CA LYS A 34 7.80 -11.46 14.01
C LYS A 34 7.67 -11.36 15.53
N ARG A 35 7.77 -10.16 16.10
CA ARG A 35 7.63 -9.94 17.55
C ARG A 35 6.26 -10.34 18.07
N TYR A 36 5.18 -9.92 17.39
CA TYR A 36 3.81 -10.17 17.84
C TYR A 36 3.22 -11.49 17.33
N SER A 37 3.95 -12.22 16.47
CA SER A 37 3.64 -13.62 16.14
C SER A 37 3.93 -14.60 17.29
N THR A 38 4.73 -14.19 18.28
CA THR A 38 4.98 -14.97 19.50
C THR A 38 4.07 -14.61 20.66
N GLN A 39 3.24 -13.58 20.52
CA GLN A 39 2.24 -13.20 21.52
C GLN A 39 0.89 -13.83 21.15
N TYR A 40 0.51 -14.89 21.83
CA TYR A 40 -0.73 -15.63 21.58
C TYR A 40 -1.90 -15.01 22.34
N ALA A 41 -3.07 -15.00 21.70
CA ALA A 41 -4.32 -14.57 22.31
C ALA A 41 -4.80 -15.59 23.34
N ALA A 42 -5.10 -15.14 24.56
CA ALA A 42 -5.56 -15.99 25.65
C ALA A 42 -6.83 -16.79 25.32
N ARG A 43 -7.66 -16.28 24.40
CA ARG A 43 -8.89 -16.93 23.96
C ARG A 43 -8.68 -18.00 22.87
N GLY A 44 -7.47 -18.23 22.41
CA GLY A 44 -7.15 -19.25 21.41
C GLY A 44 -7.82 -19.04 20.03
N ILE A 45 -8.27 -17.82 19.71
CA ILE A 45 -8.94 -17.48 18.45
C ILE A 45 -7.91 -17.46 17.33
N THR A 46 -8.16 -18.18 16.23
CA THR A 46 -7.29 -18.13 15.04
C THR A 46 -7.53 -16.89 14.20
N GLY A 47 -6.59 -16.58 13.28
CA GLY A 47 -6.78 -15.50 12.32
C GLY A 47 -8.04 -15.69 11.47
N ALA A 48 -8.33 -16.93 11.02
CA ALA A 48 -9.55 -17.23 10.27
C ALA A 48 -10.82 -16.97 11.10
N ASP A 49 -10.85 -17.41 12.35
CA ASP A 49 -11.98 -17.16 13.27
C ASP A 49 -12.17 -15.66 13.53
N ALA A 50 -11.06 -14.92 13.68
CA ALA A 50 -11.08 -13.48 13.90
C ALA A 50 -11.66 -12.73 12.69
N ALA A 51 -11.24 -13.08 11.47
CA ALA A 51 -11.80 -12.52 10.25
C ALA A 51 -13.30 -12.81 10.15
N GLN A 52 -13.73 -14.05 10.41
CA GLN A 52 -15.15 -14.43 10.41
C GLN A 52 -15.96 -13.63 11.43
N ARG A 53 -15.42 -13.39 12.62
CA ARG A 53 -16.09 -12.57 13.66
C ARG A 53 -16.23 -11.11 13.22
N VAL A 54 -15.23 -10.54 12.55
CA VAL A 54 -15.32 -9.17 12.00
C VAL A 54 -16.43 -9.08 10.96
N LEU A 55 -16.51 -10.06 10.06
CA LEU A 55 -17.58 -10.13 9.05
C LEU A 55 -18.96 -10.20 9.69
N SER A 56 -19.16 -11.16 10.60
CA SER A 56 -20.44 -11.38 11.29
C SER A 56 -20.87 -10.17 12.11
N HIS A 57 -19.93 -9.54 12.83
CA HIS A 57 -20.17 -8.32 13.62
C HIS A 57 -20.66 -7.14 12.75
N ASN A 58 -20.20 -7.06 11.51
CA ASN A 58 -20.61 -6.02 10.56
C ASN A 58 -21.80 -6.43 9.69
N GLY A 59 -22.41 -7.61 9.88
CA GLY A 59 -23.52 -8.12 9.09
C GLY A 59 -23.11 -8.47 7.65
N VAL A 60 -21.86 -8.85 7.43
CA VAL A 60 -21.34 -9.25 6.11
C VAL A 60 -21.30 -10.76 6.02
N TYR A 61 -22.06 -11.30 5.08
CA TYR A 61 -22.21 -12.75 4.84
C TYR A 61 -21.78 -13.12 3.43
N GLY A 62 -21.47 -14.42 3.21
CA GLY A 62 -21.09 -14.95 1.90
C GLY A 62 -19.65 -14.65 1.49
N VAL A 63 -18.82 -14.08 2.37
CA VAL A 63 -17.36 -13.97 2.17
C VAL A 63 -16.72 -15.27 2.65
N ARG A 64 -15.99 -15.95 1.77
CA ARG A 64 -15.23 -17.16 2.13
C ARG A 64 -13.86 -16.78 2.67
N ILE A 65 -13.33 -17.61 3.56
CA ILE A 65 -11.98 -17.44 4.12
C ILE A 65 -11.19 -18.68 3.74
N GLU A 66 -10.14 -18.49 2.95
CA GLU A 66 -9.32 -19.57 2.40
C GLU A 66 -7.85 -19.38 2.82
N ARG A 67 -7.14 -20.50 2.94
CA ARG A 67 -5.70 -20.51 3.17
C ARG A 67 -4.96 -20.34 1.85
N VAL A 68 -3.89 -19.53 1.86
CA VAL A 68 -3.00 -19.36 0.73
C VAL A 68 -1.56 -19.57 1.19
N SER A 69 -0.73 -20.20 0.36
CA SER A 69 0.68 -20.39 0.65
C SER A 69 1.47 -19.07 0.63
N GLY A 70 2.52 -18.99 1.43
CA GLY A 70 3.42 -17.86 1.49
C GLY A 70 3.41 -17.11 2.81
N ASN A 71 4.19 -16.02 2.87
CA ASN A 71 4.30 -15.13 4.01
C ASN A 71 3.77 -13.75 3.64
N LEU A 72 2.86 -13.19 4.45
CA LEU A 72 2.27 -11.87 4.21
C LEU A 72 1.65 -11.73 2.80
N THR A 73 1.07 -12.83 2.31
CA THR A 73 0.31 -12.89 1.05
C THR A 73 -1.19 -12.69 1.27
N ASP A 74 -1.52 -12.27 2.48
CA ASP A 74 -2.90 -12.02 2.93
C ASP A 74 -3.56 -10.95 2.06
N HIS A 75 -4.80 -11.21 1.61
CA HIS A 75 -5.57 -10.24 0.84
C HIS A 75 -7.04 -10.59 0.78
N PHE A 76 -7.89 -9.58 0.60
CA PHE A 76 -9.27 -9.74 0.18
C PHE A 76 -9.40 -9.58 -1.34
N ASP A 77 -9.97 -10.56 -1.99
CA ASP A 77 -10.30 -10.52 -3.42
C ASP A 77 -11.79 -10.18 -3.63
N PRO A 78 -12.13 -8.96 -4.05
CA PRO A 78 -13.51 -8.54 -4.23
C PRO A 78 -14.19 -9.19 -5.44
N LYS A 79 -13.44 -9.75 -6.41
CA LYS A 79 -14.00 -10.40 -7.59
C LYS A 79 -14.57 -11.78 -7.25
N THR A 80 -13.87 -12.53 -6.42
CA THR A 80 -14.26 -13.85 -5.97
C THR A 80 -14.97 -13.86 -4.61
N ASN A 81 -15.00 -12.69 -3.95
CA ASN A 81 -15.52 -12.48 -2.59
C ASN A 81 -14.86 -13.42 -1.57
N VAL A 82 -13.53 -13.48 -1.61
CA VAL A 82 -12.72 -14.37 -0.77
C VAL A 82 -11.66 -13.58 -0.02
N ILE A 83 -11.52 -13.86 1.27
CA ILE A 83 -10.34 -13.47 2.06
C ILE A 83 -9.36 -14.62 2.00
N ARG A 84 -8.16 -14.38 1.49
CA ARG A 84 -7.07 -15.35 1.51
C ARG A 84 -6.06 -14.97 2.57
N LEU A 85 -5.82 -15.91 3.49
CA LEU A 85 -4.90 -15.73 4.62
C LEU A 85 -3.70 -16.66 4.45
N SER A 86 -2.50 -16.10 4.63
CA SER A 86 -1.25 -16.84 4.54
C SER A 86 -1.12 -17.93 5.62
N ASP A 87 -0.18 -18.85 5.41
CA ASP A 87 0.05 -19.97 6.32
C ASP A 87 0.27 -19.54 7.78
N ASN A 88 0.99 -18.41 7.95
CA ASN A 88 1.33 -17.86 9.26
C ASN A 88 0.20 -17.06 9.91
N VAL A 89 -0.90 -16.84 9.19
CA VAL A 89 -2.04 -16.06 9.65
C VAL A 89 -3.29 -16.92 9.83
N TYR A 90 -3.61 -17.79 8.89
CA TYR A 90 -4.88 -18.53 8.85
C TYR A 90 -5.16 -19.28 10.14
N GLY A 91 -4.27 -20.18 10.57
CA GLY A 91 -4.42 -21.01 11.76
C GLY A 91 -3.73 -20.48 13.01
N SER A 92 -3.06 -19.33 12.93
CA SER A 92 -2.31 -18.76 14.05
C SER A 92 -3.23 -18.02 15.01
N THR A 93 -2.98 -18.20 16.31
CA THR A 93 -3.69 -17.51 17.39
C THR A 93 -2.92 -16.27 17.90
N SER A 94 -1.87 -15.85 17.17
CA SER A 94 -1.05 -14.70 17.57
C SER A 94 -1.77 -13.36 17.35
N THR A 95 -1.42 -12.37 18.15
CA THR A 95 -2.01 -11.02 18.04
C THR A 95 -1.69 -10.35 16.71
N ALA A 96 -0.54 -10.66 16.11
CA ALA A 96 -0.19 -10.20 14.78
C ALA A 96 -1.11 -10.82 13.72
N ALA A 97 -1.30 -12.14 13.74
CA ALA A 97 -2.15 -12.86 12.80
C ALA A 97 -3.62 -12.39 12.88
N ILE A 98 -4.14 -12.25 14.10
CA ILE A 98 -5.49 -11.71 14.34
C ILE A 98 -5.61 -10.29 13.75
N GLY A 99 -4.61 -9.43 13.98
CA GLY A 99 -4.59 -8.08 13.41
C GLY A 99 -4.68 -8.08 11.90
N VAL A 100 -3.83 -8.87 11.21
CA VAL A 100 -3.79 -8.99 9.75
C VAL A 100 -5.11 -9.55 9.21
N ALA A 101 -5.61 -10.66 9.76
CA ALA A 101 -6.86 -11.28 9.32
C ALA A 101 -8.07 -10.34 9.47
N CYS A 102 -8.13 -9.59 10.58
CA CYS A 102 -9.17 -8.58 10.79
C CYS A 102 -9.03 -7.39 9.81
N HIS A 103 -7.80 -7.06 9.37
CA HIS A 103 -7.58 -6.03 8.34
C HIS A 103 -8.17 -6.45 7.00
N GLU A 104 -7.92 -7.68 6.55
CA GLU A 104 -8.49 -8.19 5.31
C GLU A 104 -10.03 -8.29 5.39
N ALA A 105 -10.56 -8.68 6.55
CA ALA A 105 -12.00 -8.60 6.80
C ALA A 105 -12.50 -7.14 6.78
N GLY A 106 -11.70 -6.18 7.22
CA GLY A 106 -11.97 -4.75 7.12
C GLY A 106 -12.17 -4.29 5.67
N HIS A 107 -11.35 -4.80 4.72
CA HIS A 107 -11.54 -4.56 3.28
C HIS A 107 -12.86 -5.16 2.76
N ALA A 108 -13.20 -6.38 3.16
CA ALA A 108 -14.49 -6.98 2.80
C ALA A 108 -15.67 -6.13 3.32
N VAL A 109 -15.57 -5.63 4.56
CA VAL A 109 -16.59 -4.71 5.13
C VAL A 109 -16.65 -3.40 4.35
N GLN A 110 -15.52 -2.84 3.90
CA GLN A 110 -15.51 -1.64 3.06
C GLN A 110 -16.29 -1.85 1.75
N TYR A 111 -16.09 -2.98 1.09
CA TYR A 111 -16.84 -3.34 -0.11
C TYR A 111 -18.34 -3.49 0.18
N ALA A 112 -18.69 -4.26 1.21
CA ALA A 112 -20.07 -4.50 1.61
C ALA A 112 -20.82 -3.23 2.02
N LYS A 113 -20.13 -2.29 2.69
CA LYS A 113 -20.69 -0.99 3.11
C LYS A 113 -20.54 0.12 2.05
N HIS A 114 -20.12 -0.23 0.85
CA HIS A 114 -19.98 0.72 -0.27
C HIS A 114 -19.09 1.93 0.04
N TYR A 115 -18.01 1.74 0.78
CA TYR A 115 -17.06 2.80 1.12
C TYR A 115 -16.46 3.42 -0.16
N ALA A 116 -16.74 4.70 -0.41
CA ALA A 116 -16.41 5.34 -1.67
C ALA A 116 -14.93 5.26 -2.07
N PRO A 117 -13.94 5.49 -1.17
CA PRO A 117 -12.52 5.42 -1.56
C PRO A 117 -12.07 4.06 -2.09
N ILE A 118 -12.61 2.91 -1.59
CA ILE A 118 -12.20 1.61 -2.12
C ILE A 118 -12.75 1.37 -3.53
N LYS A 119 -13.94 1.91 -3.84
CA LYS A 119 -14.50 1.87 -5.20
C LYS A 119 -13.67 2.71 -6.17
N VAL A 120 -13.27 3.93 -5.75
CA VAL A 120 -12.37 4.79 -6.53
C VAL A 120 -11.04 4.08 -6.76
N ARG A 121 -10.43 3.52 -5.71
CA ARG A 121 -9.19 2.71 -5.83
C ARG A 121 -9.35 1.59 -6.87
N ALA A 122 -10.42 0.82 -6.80
CA ALA A 122 -10.67 -0.29 -7.74
C ALA A 122 -10.81 0.21 -9.19
N ALA A 123 -11.48 1.33 -9.41
CA ALA A 123 -11.67 1.91 -10.73
C ALA A 123 -10.38 2.45 -11.36
N ILE A 124 -9.46 3.01 -10.56
CA ILE A 124 -8.22 3.61 -11.07
C ILE A 124 -7.09 2.59 -11.25
N ILE A 125 -7.14 1.41 -10.63
CA ILE A 125 -6.09 0.37 -10.73
C ILE A 125 -5.67 0.09 -12.17
N PRO A 126 -6.56 -0.21 -13.15
CA PRO A 126 -6.12 -0.52 -14.51
C PRO A 126 -5.43 0.68 -15.18
N ILE A 127 -5.92 1.89 -14.96
CA ILE A 127 -5.37 3.12 -15.55
C ILE A 127 -3.98 3.40 -14.96
N THR A 128 -3.84 3.31 -13.63
CA THR A 128 -2.58 3.58 -12.95
C THR A 128 -1.53 2.50 -13.23
N ASN A 129 -1.92 1.23 -13.35
CA ASN A 129 -1.03 0.14 -13.72
C ASN A 129 -0.49 0.31 -15.14
N PHE A 130 -1.35 0.69 -16.09
CA PHE A 130 -0.94 0.95 -17.47
C PHE A 130 -0.02 2.18 -17.53
N GLY A 131 -0.44 3.29 -16.93
CA GLY A 131 0.34 4.53 -16.93
C GLY A 131 1.71 4.38 -16.28
N SER A 132 1.79 3.74 -15.11
CA SER A 132 3.06 3.55 -14.41
C SER A 132 4.07 2.68 -15.20
N LYS A 133 3.58 1.68 -15.95
CA LYS A 133 4.43 0.87 -16.84
C LYS A 133 4.96 1.67 -18.02
N LEU A 134 4.19 2.63 -18.54
CA LEU A 134 4.59 3.48 -19.67
C LEU A 134 5.48 4.66 -19.24
N ALA A 135 5.45 5.08 -18.00
CA ALA A 135 6.12 6.28 -17.52
C ALA A 135 7.63 6.28 -17.87
N MET A 136 8.36 5.26 -17.43
CA MET A 136 9.81 5.18 -17.67
C MET A 136 10.16 4.97 -19.14
N PRO A 137 9.53 4.06 -19.91
CA PRO A 137 9.76 3.94 -21.34
C PRO A 137 9.57 5.27 -22.10
N LEU A 138 8.50 6.02 -21.81
CA LEU A 138 8.26 7.31 -22.46
C LEU A 138 9.34 8.34 -22.12
N ILE A 139 9.76 8.44 -20.88
CA ILE A 139 10.85 9.34 -20.46
C ILE A 139 12.15 8.96 -21.16
N LEU A 140 12.50 7.67 -21.17
CA LEU A 140 13.74 7.18 -21.79
C LEU A 140 13.73 7.41 -23.31
N LEU A 141 12.62 7.12 -24.00
CA LEU A 141 12.47 7.41 -25.44
C LEU A 141 12.60 8.90 -25.74
N GLY A 142 11.96 9.75 -24.91
CA GLY A 142 12.10 11.19 -25.06
C GLY A 142 13.54 11.68 -24.88
N LEU A 143 14.31 11.09 -23.97
CA LEU A 143 15.73 11.42 -23.79
C LEU A 143 16.59 10.88 -24.92
N LEU A 144 16.38 9.65 -25.37
CA LEU A 144 17.11 9.02 -26.47
C LEU A 144 16.94 9.78 -27.78
N PHE A 145 15.71 10.20 -28.07
CA PHE A 145 15.36 10.95 -29.28
C PHE A 145 15.40 12.46 -29.06
N SER A 146 16.31 12.96 -28.22
CA SER A 146 16.44 14.39 -27.88
C SER A 146 16.67 15.28 -29.12
N PHE A 147 17.15 14.72 -30.22
CA PHE A 147 17.35 15.40 -31.51
C PHE A 147 16.04 15.67 -32.29
N LEU A 148 14.93 15.05 -31.91
CA LEU A 148 13.62 15.26 -32.53
C LEU A 148 12.85 16.50 -31.99
N GLY A 149 13.55 17.38 -31.25
CA GLY A 149 12.99 18.66 -30.79
C GLY A 149 11.70 18.49 -29.96
N ASN A 150 10.60 19.08 -30.43
CA ASN A 150 9.33 19.11 -29.68
C ASN A 150 8.76 17.72 -29.36
N LEU A 151 8.96 16.73 -30.21
CA LEU A 151 8.49 15.37 -29.95
C LEU A 151 9.18 14.76 -28.71
N SER A 152 10.47 14.98 -28.54
CA SER A 152 11.24 14.56 -27.38
C SER A 152 10.64 15.12 -26.08
N TYR A 153 10.35 16.42 -26.04
CA TYR A 153 9.73 17.04 -24.87
C TYR A 153 8.33 16.48 -24.58
N THR A 154 7.53 16.28 -25.62
CA THR A 154 6.18 15.70 -25.50
C THR A 154 6.23 14.31 -24.85
N LEU A 155 7.16 13.45 -25.29
CA LEU A 155 7.34 12.12 -24.72
C LEU A 155 7.74 12.17 -23.24
N VAL A 156 8.68 13.04 -22.88
CA VAL A 156 9.11 13.22 -21.47
C VAL A 156 7.95 13.69 -20.60
N TYR A 157 7.21 14.73 -21.03
CA TYR A 157 6.08 15.25 -20.24
C TYR A 157 4.94 14.25 -20.12
N LEU A 158 4.65 13.49 -21.18
CA LEU A 158 3.67 12.42 -21.13
C LEU A 158 4.11 11.33 -20.13
N GLY A 159 5.39 10.97 -20.13
CA GLY A 159 5.94 10.01 -19.17
C GLY A 159 5.84 10.53 -17.71
N ILE A 160 6.10 11.82 -17.47
CA ILE A 160 5.93 12.44 -16.15
C ILE A 160 4.45 12.43 -15.73
N ALA A 161 3.54 12.74 -16.64
CA ALA A 161 2.09 12.67 -16.38
C ALA A 161 1.65 11.24 -16.04
N CYS A 162 2.13 10.24 -16.81
CA CYS A 162 1.91 8.82 -16.51
C CYS A 162 2.47 8.42 -15.13
N PHE A 163 3.65 8.92 -14.76
CA PHE A 163 4.20 8.69 -13.42
C PHE A 163 3.33 9.33 -12.33
N GLY A 164 2.75 10.49 -12.58
CA GLY A 164 1.80 11.16 -11.67
C GLY A 164 0.59 10.29 -11.30
N LEU A 165 0.15 9.39 -12.18
CA LEU A 165 -0.90 8.41 -11.87
C LEU A 165 -0.51 7.47 -10.72
N SER A 166 0.78 7.14 -10.58
CA SER A 166 1.27 6.35 -9.45
C SER A 166 1.08 7.08 -8.12
N LEU A 167 1.35 8.39 -8.08
CA LEU A 167 1.11 9.20 -6.89
C LEU A 167 -0.39 9.28 -6.57
N VAL A 168 -1.24 9.48 -7.57
CA VAL A 168 -2.71 9.50 -7.40
C VAL A 168 -3.18 8.17 -6.79
N PHE A 169 -2.68 7.05 -7.31
CA PHE A 169 -2.99 5.72 -6.75
C PHE A 169 -2.60 5.60 -5.27
N GLN A 170 -1.39 6.03 -4.91
CA GLN A 170 -0.94 6.00 -3.52
C GLN A 170 -1.82 6.87 -2.61
N LEU A 171 -2.16 8.08 -3.05
CA LEU A 171 -3.00 9.01 -2.28
C LEU A 171 -4.43 8.47 -2.06
N VAL A 172 -5.02 7.80 -3.06
CA VAL A 172 -6.32 7.15 -2.94
C VAL A 172 -6.25 5.90 -2.06
N THR A 173 -5.12 5.18 -2.09
CA THR A 173 -4.92 3.97 -1.30
C THR A 173 -4.80 4.26 0.20
N LEU A 174 -4.13 5.34 0.60
CA LEU A 174 -3.93 5.69 2.02
C LEU A 174 -5.22 5.69 2.86
N PRO A 175 -6.28 6.41 2.50
CA PRO A 175 -7.53 6.42 3.29
C PRO A 175 -8.19 5.04 3.33
N VAL A 176 -8.04 4.21 2.31
CA VAL A 176 -8.57 2.85 2.27
C VAL A 176 -7.88 1.99 3.32
N GLU A 177 -6.54 1.99 3.35
CA GLU A 177 -5.73 1.19 4.27
C GLU A 177 -5.89 1.62 5.74
N PHE A 178 -5.90 2.93 5.98
CA PHE A 178 -6.16 3.45 7.34
C PHE A 178 -7.57 3.13 7.83
N ASN A 179 -8.57 3.18 6.95
CA ASN A 179 -9.94 2.85 7.31
C ASN A 179 -10.12 1.35 7.56
N ALA A 180 -9.52 0.46 6.75
CA ALA A 180 -9.53 -0.99 6.98
C ALA A 180 -8.89 -1.33 8.34
N SER A 181 -7.70 -0.79 8.63
CA SER A 181 -7.03 -0.95 9.93
C SER A 181 -7.85 -0.42 11.10
N ARG A 182 -8.52 0.72 10.95
CA ARG A 182 -9.41 1.27 12.00
C ARG A 182 -10.59 0.35 12.27
N ARG A 183 -11.25 -0.16 11.21
CA ARG A 183 -12.35 -1.14 11.32
C ARG A 183 -11.90 -2.41 12.01
N ALA A 184 -10.71 -2.93 11.66
CA ALA A 184 -10.12 -4.09 12.30
C ALA A 184 -9.96 -3.89 13.82
N VAL A 185 -9.31 -2.80 14.22
CA VAL A 185 -9.07 -2.48 15.64
C VAL A 185 -10.39 -2.28 16.40
N GLN A 186 -11.36 -1.61 15.79
CA GLN A 186 -12.67 -1.39 16.39
C GLN A 186 -13.41 -2.71 16.60
N ALA A 187 -13.48 -3.57 15.58
CA ALA A 187 -14.15 -4.87 15.67
C ALA A 187 -13.47 -5.81 16.69
N ILE A 188 -12.13 -5.82 16.75
CA ILE A 188 -11.39 -6.59 17.76
C ILE A 188 -11.78 -6.13 19.18
N LYS A 189 -11.86 -4.81 19.39
CA LYS A 189 -12.21 -4.23 20.71
C LYS A 189 -13.66 -4.53 21.09
N GLU A 190 -14.61 -4.29 20.18
CA GLU A 190 -16.06 -4.43 20.43
C GLU A 190 -16.48 -5.89 20.64
N SER A 191 -15.89 -6.82 19.90
CA SER A 191 -16.14 -8.26 20.05
C SER A 191 -15.33 -8.91 21.20
N GLY A 192 -14.46 -8.15 21.85
CA GLY A 192 -13.63 -8.66 22.95
C GLY A 192 -12.72 -9.83 22.55
N MET A 193 -12.32 -9.92 21.28
CA MET A 193 -11.45 -11.00 20.78
C MET A 193 -10.08 -11.03 21.48
N LEU A 194 -9.55 -9.87 21.76
CA LEU A 194 -8.28 -9.67 22.44
C LEU A 194 -8.47 -8.89 23.73
N THR A 195 -7.68 -9.17 24.75
CA THR A 195 -7.53 -8.34 25.94
C THR A 195 -6.92 -6.98 25.57
N ASN A 196 -7.02 -5.98 26.45
CA ASN A 196 -6.42 -4.67 26.19
C ASN A 196 -4.91 -4.74 25.95
N GLN A 197 -4.21 -5.66 26.63
CA GLN A 197 -2.77 -5.87 26.46
C GLN A 197 -2.44 -6.52 25.10
N GLU A 198 -3.20 -7.51 24.69
CA GLU A 198 -3.03 -8.20 23.41
C GLU A 198 -3.38 -7.29 22.21
N LEU A 199 -4.38 -6.43 22.38
CA LEU A 199 -4.78 -5.43 21.38
C LEU A 199 -3.63 -4.49 21.00
N ILE A 200 -2.67 -4.26 21.92
CA ILE A 200 -1.47 -3.45 21.62
C ILE A 200 -0.66 -4.11 20.51
N GLY A 201 -0.51 -5.44 20.53
CA GLY A 201 0.21 -6.20 19.50
C GLY A 201 -0.43 -6.06 18.14
N ALA A 202 -1.75 -6.30 18.04
CA ALA A 202 -2.50 -6.12 16.80
C ALA A 202 -2.40 -4.67 16.26
N LYS A 203 -2.59 -3.66 17.11
CA LYS A 203 -2.46 -2.24 16.73
C LYS A 203 -1.07 -1.89 16.21
N LYS A 204 -0.01 -2.37 16.86
CA LYS A 204 1.37 -2.09 16.42
C LYS A 204 1.66 -2.76 15.08
N THR A 205 1.19 -3.98 14.85
CA THR A 205 1.31 -4.68 13.57
C THR A 205 0.61 -3.91 12.45
N LEU A 206 -0.63 -3.50 12.65
CA LEU A 206 -1.39 -2.72 11.68
C LEU A 206 -0.78 -1.33 11.42
N LYS A 207 -0.29 -0.65 12.47
CA LYS A 207 0.40 0.63 12.32
C LYS A 207 1.68 0.50 11.51
N ALA A 208 2.48 -0.53 11.77
CA ALA A 208 3.70 -0.79 11.01
C ALA A 208 3.38 -1.03 9.53
N ALA A 209 2.36 -1.85 9.22
CA ALA A 209 1.90 -2.06 7.85
C ALA A 209 1.43 -0.75 7.19
N ALA A 210 0.64 0.07 7.87
CA ALA A 210 0.17 1.36 7.36
C ALA A 210 1.32 2.33 7.03
N MET A 211 2.44 2.29 7.77
CA MET A 211 3.62 3.12 7.49
C MET A 211 4.29 2.79 6.15
N THR A 212 4.15 1.57 5.63
CA THR A 212 4.67 1.23 4.29
C THR A 212 3.95 1.98 3.18
N TYR A 213 2.65 2.18 3.30
CA TYR A 213 1.86 2.99 2.35
C TYR A 213 2.23 4.48 2.42
N VAL A 214 2.49 4.99 3.63
CA VAL A 214 2.98 6.38 3.81
C VAL A 214 4.35 6.54 3.14
N ALA A 215 5.25 5.60 3.37
CA ALA A 215 6.59 5.63 2.78
C ALA A 215 6.53 5.51 1.24
N ALA A 216 5.70 4.62 0.70
CA ALA A 216 5.49 4.49 -0.75
C ALA A 216 4.95 5.79 -1.38
N THR A 217 4.01 6.45 -0.69
CA THR A 217 3.47 7.75 -1.12
C THR A 217 4.56 8.83 -1.11
N ALA A 218 5.40 8.87 -0.07
CA ALA A 218 6.52 9.81 0.02
C ALA A 218 7.53 9.60 -1.11
N VAL A 219 7.89 8.35 -1.42
CA VAL A 219 8.77 8.01 -2.56
C VAL A 219 8.16 8.46 -3.88
N ALA A 220 6.88 8.18 -4.12
CA ALA A 220 6.20 8.57 -5.36
C ALA A 220 6.16 10.11 -5.51
N LEU A 221 5.86 10.83 -4.43
CA LEU A 221 5.85 12.30 -4.44
C LEU A 221 7.26 12.87 -4.69
N ALA A 222 8.27 12.38 -3.97
CA ALA A 222 9.65 12.84 -4.12
C ALA A 222 10.17 12.60 -5.55
N GLN A 223 9.88 11.43 -6.12
CA GLN A 223 10.28 11.10 -7.48
C GLN A 223 9.57 11.96 -8.53
N LEU A 224 8.26 12.21 -8.36
CA LEU A 224 7.50 13.10 -9.24
C LEU A 224 8.06 14.54 -9.19
N LEU A 225 8.30 15.07 -8.00
CA LEU A 225 8.90 16.40 -7.81
C LEU A 225 10.28 16.48 -8.48
N ARG A 226 11.12 15.45 -8.29
CA ARG A 226 12.42 15.38 -8.96
C ARG A 226 12.28 15.43 -10.48
N LEU A 227 11.38 14.62 -11.08
CA LEU A 227 11.16 14.64 -12.53
C LEU A 227 10.70 16.01 -13.01
N ILE A 228 9.80 16.67 -12.29
CA ILE A 228 9.35 18.04 -12.62
C ILE A 228 10.50 19.05 -12.53
N LEU A 229 11.35 18.95 -11.50
CA LEU A 229 12.51 19.84 -11.38
C LEU A 229 13.55 19.65 -12.50
N LEU A 230 13.81 18.38 -12.89
CA LEU A 230 14.77 18.06 -13.94
C LEU A 230 14.32 18.52 -15.33
N PHE A 231 13.03 18.42 -15.62
CA PHE A 231 12.48 18.62 -16.98
C PHE A 231 11.58 19.86 -17.09
N GLY A 232 10.99 20.36 -15.99
CA GLY A 232 10.05 21.48 -16.01
C GLY A 232 10.66 22.84 -16.33
N GLY A 233 11.96 23.05 -16.06
CA GLY A 233 12.65 24.32 -16.30
C GLY A 233 13.05 24.60 -17.76
N ARG A 234 12.94 23.65 -18.65
CA ARG A 234 13.43 23.76 -20.04
C ARG A 234 12.54 24.58 -20.99
N ARG A 235 11.29 24.86 -20.62
CA ARG A 235 10.34 25.63 -21.48
C ARG A 235 10.53 27.15 -21.44
N ARG A 236 11.36 27.69 -20.55
CA ARG A 236 11.53 29.17 -20.38
C ARG A 236 12.73 29.77 -21.13
N ARG A 237 13.41 29.03 -21.97
CA ARG A 237 14.64 29.49 -22.65
C ARG A 237 14.62 29.38 -24.19
N ASN A 238 13.43 29.48 -24.80
CA ASN A 238 13.33 29.73 -26.25
C ASN A 238 12.41 30.92 -26.48
#